data_a2f94b4a82763e22f7d2c4a232ceb8d1
#
_entry.id   a2f94b4a82763e22f7d2c4a232ceb8d1
#
_cell.length_a   1.000
_cell.length_b   1.000
_cell.length_c   1.000
_cell.angle_alpha   90.00
_cell.angle_beta   90.00
_cell.angle_gamma   90.00
#
_symmetry.space_group_name_H-M   'P 1'
#
loop_
_entity.id
_entity.type
_entity.pdbx_description
1 polymer ?
#
loop_
_entity_poly.entity_id
_entity_poly.type
_entity_poly.pdbx_seq_one_letter_code
_entity_poly.pdbx_strand_id
1 'polypeptide(L)'
;MRFASGDYKGAIDQLNEEEIATVAGYAALSQMQKANLAMKINDFEAALITFKDIAENDNYPQSIKEWAIFRYAAVRVEKQIDSSASADLDSLIATDSPWRFLAKEIKAIKEIETGNKSGAKAIFSELADDENAPERLRVRAAEFLKILQ
;
A
#
# COMPACT_ATOMS: atom_id res chain seq x y z
N MET A 1 -5.66 4.51 -10.49
CA MET A 1 -5.44 3.20 -9.88
C MET A 1 -6.47 2.96 -8.79
N ARG A 2 -6.94 1.77 -8.73
CA ARG A 2 -8.04 1.42 -7.85
C ARG A 2 -7.59 0.38 -6.83
N PHE A 3 -7.67 0.73 -5.55
CA PHE A 3 -7.41 -0.18 -4.46
C PHE A 3 -8.74 -0.73 -3.97
N ALA A 4 -9.03 -1.97 -4.35
CA ALA A 4 -10.27 -2.62 -3.97
C ALA A 4 -10.36 -2.75 -2.44
N SER A 5 -11.57 -2.69 -1.92
CA SER A 5 -11.83 -2.86 -0.49
C SER A 5 -11.39 -4.23 0.06
N GLY A 6 -11.14 -5.20 -0.83
CA GLY A 6 -10.63 -6.52 -0.47
C GLY A 6 -9.12 -6.63 -0.32
N ASP A 7 -8.36 -5.53 -0.55
CA ASP A 7 -6.90 -5.60 -0.49
C ASP A 7 -6.36 -5.93 0.91
N TYR A 8 -7.18 -5.73 1.95
CA TYR A 8 -6.81 -6.13 3.31
C TYR A 8 -6.63 -7.64 3.47
N LYS A 9 -7.18 -8.44 2.55
CA LYS A 9 -7.01 -9.89 2.57
C LYS A 9 -5.54 -10.30 2.58
N GLY A 10 -4.70 -9.62 1.81
CA GLY A 10 -3.26 -9.88 1.80
C GLY A 10 -2.62 -9.71 3.17
N ALA A 11 -3.07 -8.73 3.94
CA ALA A 11 -2.59 -8.53 5.31
C ALA A 11 -3.12 -9.62 6.26
N ILE A 12 -4.40 -9.99 6.12
CA ILE A 12 -5.01 -11.04 6.95
C ILE A 12 -4.35 -12.39 6.67
N ASP A 13 -4.06 -12.70 5.42
CA ASP A 13 -3.43 -13.97 5.03
C ASP A 13 -2.03 -14.14 5.63
N GLN A 14 -1.40 -13.07 6.07
CA GLN A 14 -0.09 -13.09 6.73
C GLN A 14 -0.19 -13.33 8.24
N LEU A 15 -1.39 -13.26 8.82
CA LEU A 15 -1.61 -13.49 10.23
C LEU A 15 -1.67 -14.97 10.52
N ASN A 16 -1.06 -15.40 11.64
CA ASN A 16 -1.25 -16.74 12.15
C ASN A 16 -2.46 -16.79 13.10
N GLU A 17 -2.90 -18.01 13.42
CA GLU A 17 -4.08 -18.20 14.26
C GLU A 17 -3.92 -17.58 15.65
N GLU A 18 -2.70 -17.59 16.22
CA GLU A 18 -2.43 -16.98 17.52
C GLU A 18 -2.63 -15.46 17.48
N GLU A 19 -2.12 -14.80 16.45
CA GLU A 19 -2.27 -13.34 16.29
C GLU A 19 -3.75 -12.95 16.17
N ILE A 20 -4.52 -13.70 15.39
CA ILE A 20 -5.95 -13.46 15.20
C ILE A 20 -6.72 -13.65 16.51
N ALA A 21 -6.33 -14.63 17.31
CA ALA A 21 -7.02 -14.96 18.55
C ALA A 21 -6.76 -13.97 19.69
N THR A 22 -5.80 -13.04 19.55
CA THR A 22 -5.56 -12.02 20.57
C THR A 22 -6.60 -10.92 20.55
N VAL A 23 -6.78 -10.23 21.68
CA VAL A 23 -7.66 -9.04 21.74
C VAL A 23 -7.17 -7.96 20.78
N ALA A 24 -5.85 -7.76 20.71
CA ALA A 24 -5.25 -6.82 19.78
C ALA A 24 -5.51 -7.20 18.31
N GLY A 25 -5.42 -8.51 17.99
CA GLY A 25 -5.73 -9.02 16.66
C GLY A 25 -7.19 -8.75 16.26
N TYR A 26 -8.13 -9.01 17.14
CA TYR A 26 -9.54 -8.71 16.94
C TYR A 26 -9.80 -7.22 16.72
N ALA A 27 -9.20 -6.38 17.57
CA ALA A 27 -9.32 -4.93 17.45
C ALA A 27 -8.75 -4.43 16.12
N ALA A 28 -7.60 -4.97 15.71
CA ALA A 28 -6.97 -4.62 14.43
C ALA A 28 -7.89 -4.97 13.24
N LEU A 29 -8.44 -6.19 13.22
CA LEU A 29 -9.36 -6.61 12.16
C LEU A 29 -10.62 -5.72 12.09
N SER A 30 -11.17 -5.36 13.24
CA SER A 30 -12.31 -4.46 13.34
C SER A 30 -11.99 -3.08 12.75
N GLN A 31 -10.82 -2.54 13.06
CA GLN A 31 -10.38 -1.24 12.51
C GLN A 31 -10.12 -1.32 11.00
N MET A 32 -9.56 -2.44 10.50
CA MET A 32 -9.40 -2.65 9.07
C MET A 32 -10.73 -2.62 8.33
N GLN A 33 -11.75 -3.28 8.88
CA GLN A 33 -13.09 -3.28 8.31
C GLN A 33 -13.71 -1.89 8.32
N LYS A 34 -13.51 -1.14 9.40
CA LYS A 34 -13.98 0.25 9.51
C LYS A 34 -13.35 1.14 8.43
N ALA A 35 -12.04 1.01 8.23
CA ALA A 35 -11.34 1.77 7.19
C ALA A 35 -11.84 1.39 5.78
N ASN A 36 -12.04 0.10 5.52
CA ASN A 36 -12.56 -0.36 4.23
C ASN A 36 -13.98 0.12 3.97
N LEU A 37 -14.82 0.15 5.00
CA LEU A 37 -16.18 0.68 4.87
C LEU A 37 -16.13 2.17 4.53
N ALA A 38 -15.28 2.94 5.20
CA ALA A 38 -15.11 4.36 4.90
C ALA A 38 -14.69 4.58 3.44
N MET A 39 -13.78 3.74 2.92
CA MET A 39 -13.40 3.78 1.49
C MET A 39 -14.59 3.50 0.58
N LYS A 40 -15.40 2.51 0.90
CA LYS A 40 -16.57 2.13 0.09
C LYS A 40 -17.61 3.25 -0.02
N ILE A 41 -17.80 4.01 1.04
CA ILE A 41 -18.76 5.12 1.04
C ILE A 41 -18.11 6.45 0.64
N ASN A 42 -16.87 6.41 0.17
CA ASN A 42 -16.09 7.58 -0.25
C ASN A 42 -15.82 8.60 0.87
N ASP A 43 -15.83 8.15 2.12
CA ASP A 43 -15.42 8.97 3.27
C ASP A 43 -13.91 8.83 3.44
N PHE A 44 -13.15 9.50 2.57
CA PHE A 44 -11.69 9.39 2.53
C PHE A 44 -11.02 10.00 3.76
N GLU A 45 -11.61 11.02 4.35
CA GLU A 45 -11.09 11.61 5.58
C GLU A 45 -11.14 10.60 6.73
N ALA A 46 -12.29 9.96 6.93
CA ALA A 46 -12.44 8.92 7.95
C ALA A 46 -11.52 7.73 7.69
N ALA A 47 -11.38 7.34 6.42
CA ALA A 47 -10.48 6.25 6.03
C ALA A 47 -9.02 6.58 6.38
N LEU A 48 -8.56 7.78 6.04
CA LEU A 48 -7.19 8.22 6.32
C LEU A 48 -6.89 8.27 7.81
N ILE A 49 -7.82 8.78 8.62
CA ILE A 49 -7.68 8.81 10.08
C ILE A 49 -7.53 7.38 10.61
N THR A 50 -8.38 6.48 10.15
CA THR A 50 -8.37 5.08 10.60
C THR A 50 -7.09 4.36 10.18
N PHE A 51 -6.63 4.51 8.92
CA PHE A 51 -5.38 3.93 8.47
C PHE A 51 -4.18 4.41 9.31
N LYS A 52 -4.14 5.71 9.59
CA LYS A 52 -3.07 6.29 10.41
C LYS A 52 -3.08 5.72 11.82
N ASP A 53 -4.25 5.63 12.44
CA ASP A 53 -4.39 5.08 13.78
C ASP A 53 -3.93 3.62 13.84
N ILE A 54 -4.27 2.81 12.82
CA ILE A 54 -3.80 1.42 12.73
C ILE A 54 -2.28 1.39 12.60
N ALA A 55 -1.72 2.18 11.70
CA ALA A 55 -0.28 2.21 11.43
C ALA A 55 0.55 2.59 12.66
N GLU A 56 0.01 3.44 13.52
CA GLU A 56 0.70 3.96 14.72
C GLU A 56 0.45 3.12 15.98
N ASN A 57 -0.42 2.10 15.90
CA ASN A 57 -0.74 1.28 17.07
C ASN A 57 0.25 0.11 17.23
N ASP A 58 1.19 0.26 18.17
CA ASP A 58 2.25 -0.73 18.41
C ASP A 58 1.74 -2.07 18.97
N ASN A 59 0.49 -2.13 19.43
CA ASN A 59 -0.11 -3.37 19.90
C ASN A 59 -0.62 -4.26 18.78
N TYR A 60 -0.73 -3.72 17.57
CA TYR A 60 -1.24 -4.48 16.43
C TYR A 60 -0.13 -5.27 15.74
N PRO A 61 -0.47 -6.41 15.10
CA PRO A 61 0.51 -7.19 14.34
C PRO A 61 1.19 -6.34 13.26
N GLN A 62 2.48 -6.61 13.03
CA GLN A 62 3.29 -5.84 12.09
C GLN A 62 2.71 -5.87 10.66
N SER A 63 2.19 -7.02 10.23
CA SER A 63 1.58 -7.15 8.90
C SER A 63 0.40 -6.19 8.70
N ILE A 64 -0.40 -5.98 9.74
CA ILE A 64 -1.54 -5.06 9.69
C ILE A 64 -1.08 -3.61 9.68
N LYS A 65 -0.06 -3.29 10.49
CA LYS A 65 0.52 -1.95 10.50
C LYS A 65 1.10 -1.57 9.14
N GLU A 66 1.83 -2.49 8.50
CA GLU A 66 2.39 -2.27 7.17
C GLU A 66 1.31 -2.09 6.10
N TRP A 67 0.25 -2.90 6.17
CA TRP A 67 -0.91 -2.72 5.30
C TRP A 67 -1.50 -1.31 5.45
N ALA A 68 -1.65 -0.84 6.68
CA ALA A 68 -2.21 0.48 6.96
C ALA A 68 -1.30 1.62 6.45
N ILE A 69 0.01 1.48 6.61
CA ILE A 69 0.98 2.44 6.05
C ILE A 69 0.81 2.52 4.52
N PHE A 70 0.77 1.36 3.88
CA PHE A 70 0.57 1.28 2.43
C PHE A 70 -0.75 1.94 1.99
N ARG A 71 -1.85 1.59 2.64
CA ARG A 71 -3.17 2.15 2.31
C ARG A 71 -3.24 3.65 2.53
N TYR A 72 -2.68 4.13 3.64
CA TYR A 72 -2.61 5.55 3.95
C TYR A 72 -1.86 6.32 2.86
N ALA A 73 -0.70 5.82 2.45
CA ALA A 73 0.08 6.44 1.40
C ALA A 73 -0.63 6.36 0.03
N ALA A 74 -1.19 5.21 -0.31
CA ALA A 74 -1.85 4.98 -1.59
C ALA A 74 -3.06 5.90 -1.81
N VAL A 75 -3.89 6.07 -0.79
CA VAL A 75 -5.05 6.98 -0.89
C VAL A 75 -4.60 8.42 -1.08
N ARG A 76 -3.55 8.84 -0.38
CA ARG A 76 -3.03 10.21 -0.50
C ARG A 76 -2.45 10.49 -1.88
N VAL A 77 -1.78 9.51 -2.48
CA VAL A 77 -1.31 9.62 -3.87
C VAL A 77 -2.48 9.66 -4.84
N GLU A 78 -3.40 8.71 -4.74
CA GLU A 78 -4.55 8.60 -5.64
C GLU A 78 -5.42 9.87 -5.63
N LYS A 79 -5.61 10.46 -4.45
CA LYS A 79 -6.41 11.67 -4.27
C LYS A 79 -5.60 12.95 -4.36
N GLN A 80 -4.30 12.86 -4.61
CA GLN A 80 -3.39 14.01 -4.72
C GLN A 80 -3.46 14.96 -3.51
N ILE A 81 -3.55 14.38 -2.30
CA ILE A 81 -3.77 15.14 -1.08
C ILE A 81 -2.52 15.91 -0.65
N ASP A 82 -1.36 15.25 -0.65
CA ASP A 82 -0.10 15.88 -0.28
C ASP A 82 1.12 15.15 -0.84
N SER A 83 2.29 15.79 -0.73
CA SER A 83 3.53 15.24 -1.24
C SER A 83 4.25 14.31 -0.24
N SER A 84 3.84 14.30 1.02
CA SER A 84 4.54 13.54 2.07
C SER A 84 4.30 12.02 1.98
N ALA A 85 3.35 11.58 1.17
CA ALA A 85 3.08 10.15 0.93
C ALA A 85 4.31 9.40 0.43
N SER A 86 5.24 10.08 -0.26
CA SER A 86 6.49 9.47 -0.74
C SER A 86 7.35 8.92 0.39
N ALA A 87 7.42 9.62 1.53
CA ALA A 87 8.22 9.17 2.67
C ALA A 87 7.67 7.86 3.24
N ASP A 88 6.35 7.72 3.32
CA ASP A 88 5.70 6.49 3.79
C ASP A 88 5.95 5.32 2.82
N LEU A 89 5.89 5.59 1.52
CA LEU A 89 6.20 4.58 0.49
C LEU A 89 7.66 4.15 0.60
N ASP A 90 8.58 5.10 0.73
CA ASP A 90 10.01 4.81 0.86
C ASP A 90 10.31 3.97 2.11
N SER A 91 9.59 4.22 3.21
CA SER A 91 9.77 3.43 4.42
C SER A 91 9.40 1.96 4.23
N LEU A 92 8.35 1.67 3.45
CA LEU A 92 7.97 0.30 3.11
C LEU A 92 8.94 -0.35 2.12
N ILE A 93 9.38 0.40 1.11
CA ILE A 93 10.30 -0.09 0.07
C ILE A 93 11.65 -0.50 0.70
N ALA A 94 12.09 0.19 1.74
CA ALA A 94 13.35 -0.10 2.44
C ALA A 94 13.30 -1.33 3.33
N THR A 95 12.15 -1.98 3.49
CA THR A 95 11.97 -3.15 4.35
C THR A 95 11.77 -4.42 3.53
N ASP A 96 11.66 -5.57 4.22
CA ASP A 96 11.27 -6.85 3.62
C ASP A 96 9.75 -7.04 3.55
N SER A 97 8.98 -5.98 3.77
CA SER A 97 7.53 -6.05 3.73
C SER A 97 7.04 -6.56 2.37
N PRO A 98 6.05 -7.47 2.35
CA PRO A 98 5.40 -7.87 1.09
C PRO A 98 4.75 -6.70 0.36
N TRP A 99 4.44 -5.62 1.07
CA TRP A 99 3.84 -4.40 0.50
C TRP A 99 4.85 -3.53 -0.24
N ARG A 100 6.17 -3.83 -0.16
CA ARG A 100 7.22 -3.03 -0.80
C ARG A 100 7.07 -2.95 -2.32
N PHE A 101 6.59 -4.03 -2.95
CA PHE A 101 6.42 -4.06 -4.41
C PHE A 101 5.26 -3.17 -4.86
N LEU A 102 4.12 -3.24 -4.18
CA LEU A 102 3.00 -2.34 -4.44
C LEU A 102 3.36 -0.89 -4.12
N ALA A 103 4.15 -0.66 -3.07
CA ALA A 103 4.65 0.67 -2.74
C ALA A 103 5.53 1.24 -3.88
N LYS A 104 6.37 0.43 -4.49
CA LYS A 104 7.16 0.83 -5.67
C LYS A 104 6.27 1.22 -6.84
N GLU A 105 5.22 0.44 -7.09
CA GLU A 105 4.29 0.75 -8.18
C GLU A 105 3.59 2.10 -7.95
N ILE A 106 3.10 2.34 -6.73
CA ILE A 106 2.46 3.61 -6.39
C ILE A 106 3.43 4.78 -6.53
N LYS A 107 4.67 4.59 -6.08
CA LYS A 107 5.72 5.61 -6.22
C LYS A 107 5.97 5.95 -7.68
N ALA A 108 6.07 4.93 -8.54
CA ALA A 108 6.27 5.14 -9.98
C ALA A 108 5.10 5.90 -10.61
N ILE A 109 3.86 5.57 -10.23
CA ILE A 109 2.66 6.27 -10.70
C ILE A 109 2.70 7.75 -10.27
N LYS A 110 3.10 8.01 -9.04
CA LYS A 110 3.27 9.38 -8.55
C LYS A 110 4.30 10.15 -9.37
N GLU A 111 5.42 9.51 -9.73
CA GLU A 111 6.44 10.12 -10.59
C GLU A 111 5.87 10.51 -11.96
N ILE A 112 5.01 9.68 -12.53
CA ILE A 112 4.30 10.01 -13.79
C ILE A 112 3.44 11.25 -13.60
N GLU A 113 2.65 11.30 -12.53
CA GLU A 113 1.72 12.40 -12.24
C GLU A 113 2.45 13.73 -12.04
N THR A 114 3.65 13.69 -11.47
CA THR A 114 4.48 14.89 -11.26
C THR A 114 5.38 15.24 -12.44
N GLY A 115 5.29 14.49 -13.53
CA GLY A 115 6.06 14.76 -14.75
C GLY A 115 7.45 14.17 -14.78
N ASN A 116 7.83 13.37 -13.80
CA ASN A 116 9.14 12.71 -13.75
C ASN A 116 9.10 11.36 -14.45
N LYS A 117 9.01 11.39 -15.76
CA LYS A 117 8.93 10.19 -16.60
C LYS A 117 10.16 9.28 -16.44
N SER A 118 11.35 9.86 -16.38
CA SER A 118 12.57 9.08 -16.22
C SER A 118 12.65 8.36 -14.87
N GLY A 119 12.20 9.01 -13.80
CA GLY A 119 12.08 8.41 -12.48
C GLY A 119 11.10 7.24 -12.46
N ALA A 120 9.94 7.41 -13.10
CA ALA A 120 8.94 6.35 -13.23
C ALA A 120 9.51 5.14 -13.99
N LYS A 121 10.18 5.38 -15.11
CA LYS A 121 10.82 4.30 -15.91
C LYS A 121 11.82 3.52 -15.09
N ALA A 122 12.64 4.20 -14.29
CA ALA A 122 13.64 3.54 -13.45
C ALA A 122 12.99 2.59 -12.45
N ILE A 123 11.92 3.03 -11.80
CA ILE A 123 11.20 2.21 -10.81
C ILE A 123 10.49 1.03 -11.47
N PHE A 124 9.79 1.26 -12.58
CA PHE A 124 9.12 0.16 -13.30
C PHE A 124 10.12 -0.85 -13.87
N SER A 125 11.28 -0.42 -14.37
CA SER A 125 12.32 -1.30 -14.84
C SER A 125 12.84 -2.21 -13.72
N GLU A 126 13.12 -1.63 -12.56
CA GLU A 126 13.53 -2.38 -11.38
C GLU A 126 12.47 -3.40 -10.97
N LEU A 127 11.20 -2.98 -10.93
CA LEU A 127 10.09 -3.83 -10.54
C LEU A 127 9.85 -4.97 -11.54
N ALA A 128 9.95 -4.71 -12.84
CA ALA A 128 9.77 -5.71 -13.88
C ALA A 128 10.87 -6.79 -13.83
N ASP A 129 12.09 -6.42 -13.43
CA ASP A 129 13.24 -7.32 -13.37
C ASP A 129 13.41 -8.01 -12.01
N ASP A 130 12.61 -7.65 -11.01
CA ASP A 130 12.74 -8.21 -9.66
C ASP A 130 12.04 -9.58 -9.58
N GLU A 131 12.86 -10.64 -9.50
CA GLU A 131 12.35 -12.01 -9.41
C GLU A 131 11.53 -12.28 -8.14
N ASN A 132 11.71 -11.48 -7.09
CA ASN A 132 10.96 -11.61 -5.85
C ASN A 132 9.59 -10.93 -5.91
N ALA A 133 9.36 -10.09 -6.90
CA ALA A 133 8.08 -9.42 -7.07
C ALA A 133 7.04 -10.40 -7.65
N PRO A 134 5.76 -10.28 -7.25
CA PRO A 134 4.69 -11.08 -7.85
C PRO A 134 4.64 -10.90 -9.37
N GLU A 135 4.39 -11.99 -10.08
CA GLU A 135 4.34 -11.97 -11.56
C GLU A 135 3.39 -10.91 -12.11
N ARG A 136 2.23 -10.74 -11.49
CA ARG A 136 1.25 -9.72 -11.92
C ARG A 136 1.83 -8.32 -11.89
N LEU A 137 2.61 -8.00 -10.86
CA LEU A 137 3.26 -6.70 -10.74
C LEU A 137 4.38 -6.53 -11.75
N ARG A 138 5.15 -7.58 -12.00
CA ARG A 138 6.23 -7.56 -13.00
C ARG A 138 5.68 -7.32 -14.41
N VAL A 139 4.61 -8.04 -14.76
CA VAL A 139 3.94 -7.89 -16.07
C VAL A 139 3.38 -6.48 -16.21
N ARG A 140 2.71 -5.98 -15.19
CA ARG A 140 2.13 -4.62 -15.20
C ARG A 140 3.21 -3.55 -15.33
N ALA A 141 4.34 -3.71 -14.63
CA ALA A 141 5.47 -2.81 -14.75
C ALA A 141 6.05 -2.79 -16.18
N ALA A 142 6.18 -3.96 -16.80
CA ALA A 142 6.63 -4.07 -18.17
C ALA A 142 5.68 -3.36 -19.15
N GLU A 143 4.38 -3.45 -18.92
CA GLU A 143 3.37 -2.74 -19.72
C GLU A 143 3.50 -1.22 -19.58
N PHE A 144 3.71 -0.72 -18.37
CA PHE A 144 3.96 0.72 -18.15
C PHE A 144 5.21 1.18 -18.90
N LEU A 145 6.27 0.38 -18.91
CA LEU A 145 7.49 0.72 -19.64
C LEU A 145 7.25 0.91 -21.13
N LYS A 146 6.38 0.09 -21.73
CA LYS A 146 5.99 0.24 -23.13
C LYS A 146 5.24 1.55 -23.39
N ILE A 147 4.37 1.93 -22.47
CA ILE A 147 3.59 3.17 -22.59
C ILE A 147 4.49 4.40 -22.43
N LEU A 148 5.52 4.32 -21.59
CA LEU A 148 6.40 5.43 -21.26
C LEU A 148 7.56 5.64 -22.25
N GLN A 149 7.67 4.80 -23.24
CA GLN A 149 8.72 4.92 -24.26
C GLN A 149 8.56 6.16 -25.12
#